data_ba3c4fd9118ac8bb051f97fe07a4d631
#
_entry.id   ba3c4fd9118ac8bb051f97fe07a4d631
#
_cell.length_a   1.000
_cell.length_b   1.000
_cell.length_c   1.000
_cell.angle_alpha   90.00
_cell.angle_beta   90.00
_cell.angle_gamma   90.00
#
_symmetry.space_group_name_H-M   'P 1'
#
loop_
_entity.id
_entity.type
_entity.pdbx_description
1 polymer ?
#
loop_
_entity_poly.entity_id
_entity_poly.type
_entity_poly.pdbx_seq_one_letter_code
_entity_poly.pdbx_strand_id
1 'polypeptide(L)'
;PEGTGSLVIGVQTPGCHPAHSSYFFKRVQVTQGDDIYEFFKQHNPHMCEKSVWNTHGTDDVITFPIKAKEGSVVKDDLSAIQHLNIVRMLQKQWVIPGTTSQNKKNITNNVSCTIIVKKEEWHQVISHIYEHRHTYAAVSLLDYYGDKIYAQAPFEKITSASEFNKYCSLLDNYKEVDYSKLYEVKDKTTHNAEVACGNGSCLVA
;
A
#
# COMPACT_ATOMS: atom_id res chain seq x y z
N PRO A 1 -10.14 -0.82 -2.90
CA PRO A 1 -8.82 -0.50 -3.44
C PRO A 1 -8.25 -1.72 -4.14
N GLU A 2 -7.67 -1.47 -5.26
CA GLU A 2 -7.05 -2.48 -6.09
C GLU A 2 -5.51 -2.26 -6.04
N GLY A 3 -4.88 -2.83 -5.01
CA GLY A 3 -3.46 -2.64 -4.78
C GLY A 3 -2.60 -3.20 -5.92
N THR A 4 -2.88 -4.42 -6.33
CA THR A 4 -2.15 -5.10 -7.42
C THR A 4 -2.43 -4.43 -8.76
N GLY A 5 -3.70 -4.16 -9.10
CA GLY A 5 -4.07 -3.47 -10.33
C GLY A 5 -3.44 -2.08 -10.43
N SER A 6 -3.37 -1.36 -9.32
CA SER A 6 -2.68 -0.05 -9.26
C SER A 6 -1.20 -0.16 -9.64
N LEU A 7 -0.52 -1.22 -9.20
CA LEU A 7 0.87 -1.46 -9.58
C LEU A 7 1.01 -1.79 -11.07
N VAL A 8 0.14 -2.65 -11.60
CA VAL A 8 0.16 -3.05 -13.02
C VAL A 8 -0.04 -1.86 -13.95
N ILE A 9 -0.96 -0.95 -13.62
CA ILE A 9 -1.20 0.25 -14.43
C ILE A 9 -0.28 1.44 -14.10
N GLY A 10 0.70 1.24 -13.21
CA GLY A 10 1.73 2.23 -12.89
C GLY A 10 1.25 3.44 -12.10
N VAL A 11 0.11 3.36 -11.39
CA VAL A 11 -0.30 4.43 -10.48
C VAL A 11 0.36 4.28 -9.11
N GLN A 12 0.68 5.41 -8.49
CA GLN A 12 1.44 5.43 -7.25
C GLN A 12 0.62 5.03 -6.01
N THR A 13 -0.69 5.21 -6.08
CA THR A 13 -1.60 4.99 -4.94
C THR A 13 -2.84 4.22 -5.36
N PRO A 14 -3.33 3.28 -4.53
CA PRO A 14 -4.55 2.55 -4.84
C PRO A 14 -5.80 3.38 -4.55
N GLY A 15 -6.69 3.50 -5.53
CA GLY A 15 -8.01 4.11 -5.36
C GLY A 15 -7.95 5.54 -4.84
N CYS A 16 -8.66 5.81 -3.74
CA CYS A 16 -8.79 7.15 -3.15
C CYS A 16 -7.75 7.48 -2.07
N HIS A 17 -6.71 6.67 -1.94
CA HIS A 17 -5.64 6.96 -0.99
C HIS A 17 -4.74 8.08 -1.49
N PRO A 18 -4.34 9.04 -0.63
CA PRO A 18 -3.30 10.01 -0.95
C PRO A 18 -1.94 9.32 -1.10
N ALA A 19 -0.98 9.99 -1.73
CA ALA A 19 0.40 9.54 -1.72
C ALA A 19 0.94 9.52 -0.28
N HIS A 20 1.85 8.59 0.02
CA HIS A 20 2.38 8.46 1.37
C HIS A 20 3.09 9.73 1.84
N SER A 21 3.99 10.24 1.01
CA SER A 21 4.65 11.55 1.16
C SER A 21 5.29 11.96 -0.17
N SER A 22 5.87 13.16 -0.25
CA SER A 22 6.55 13.60 -1.47
C SER A 22 7.75 12.71 -1.83
N TYR A 23 8.49 12.24 -0.83
CA TYR A 23 9.59 11.28 -0.96
C TYR A 23 9.48 10.23 0.13
N PHE A 24 9.55 8.96 -0.25
CA PHE A 24 9.42 7.86 0.70
C PHE A 24 10.10 6.59 0.18
N PHE A 25 10.40 5.69 1.09
CA PHE A 25 10.76 4.32 0.76
C PHE A 25 9.51 3.46 0.72
N LYS A 26 9.37 2.68 -0.35
CA LYS A 26 8.40 1.58 -0.43
C LYS A 26 9.17 0.28 -0.34
N ARG A 27 8.79 -0.56 0.62
CA ARG A 27 9.41 -1.87 0.81
C ARG A 27 8.46 -2.99 0.41
N VAL A 28 9.03 -3.98 -0.23
CA VAL A 28 8.32 -5.19 -0.64
C VAL A 28 9.08 -6.37 -0.10
N GLN A 29 8.40 -7.22 0.67
CA GLN A 29 8.94 -8.49 1.13
C GLN A 29 8.79 -9.52 0.02
N VAL A 30 9.83 -10.31 -0.20
CA VAL A 30 9.90 -11.30 -1.27
C VAL A 30 10.56 -12.58 -0.73
N THR A 31 10.14 -13.72 -1.23
CA THR A 31 10.75 -15.00 -0.87
C THR A 31 12.05 -15.21 -1.66
N GLN A 32 13.10 -15.61 -0.95
CA GLN A 32 14.37 -15.99 -1.57
C GLN A 32 14.18 -17.20 -2.50
N GLY A 33 14.89 -17.20 -3.62
CA GLY A 33 14.76 -18.25 -4.63
C GLY A 33 13.61 -18.07 -5.62
N ASP A 34 12.82 -16.98 -5.50
CA ASP A 34 11.95 -16.55 -6.57
C ASP A 34 12.79 -16.06 -7.75
N ASP A 35 12.54 -16.61 -8.95
CA ASP A 35 13.39 -16.37 -10.12
C ASP A 35 13.39 -14.87 -10.54
N ILE A 36 12.25 -14.18 -10.41
CA ILE A 36 12.13 -12.74 -10.71
C ILE A 36 12.93 -11.92 -9.69
N TYR A 37 12.83 -12.29 -8.41
CA TYR A 37 13.57 -11.62 -7.34
C TYR A 37 15.08 -11.82 -7.47
N GLU A 38 15.54 -13.05 -7.69
CA GLU A 38 16.97 -13.33 -7.84
C GLU A 38 17.56 -12.62 -9.07
N PHE A 39 16.80 -12.52 -10.16
CA PHE A 39 17.21 -11.76 -11.33
C PHE A 39 17.30 -10.26 -11.04
N PHE A 40 16.33 -9.69 -10.30
CA PHE A 40 16.38 -8.30 -9.82
C PHE A 40 17.60 -8.07 -8.92
N LYS A 41 17.85 -8.95 -7.96
CA LYS A 41 18.93 -8.87 -6.99
C LYS A 41 20.32 -8.89 -7.63
N GLN A 42 20.51 -9.66 -8.69
CA GLN A 42 21.76 -9.67 -9.46
C GLN A 42 22.11 -8.30 -10.04
N HIS A 43 21.11 -7.50 -10.42
CA HIS A 43 21.30 -6.18 -10.99
C HIS A 43 21.35 -5.09 -9.92
N ASN A 44 20.52 -5.22 -8.87
CA ASN A 44 20.30 -4.21 -7.83
C ASN A 44 20.47 -4.77 -6.39
N PRO A 45 21.62 -5.40 -6.07
CA PRO A 45 21.84 -6.00 -4.75
C PRO A 45 21.78 -4.97 -3.60
N HIS A 46 22.12 -3.72 -3.88
CA HIS A 46 22.14 -2.62 -2.91
C HIS A 46 20.72 -2.19 -2.46
N MET A 47 19.67 -2.62 -3.18
CA MET A 47 18.27 -2.39 -2.82
C MET A 47 17.67 -3.52 -1.98
N CYS A 48 18.40 -4.64 -1.83
CA CYS A 48 17.92 -5.86 -1.19
C CYS A 48 18.57 -6.05 0.17
N GLU A 49 17.80 -6.38 1.17
CA GLU A 49 18.26 -6.71 2.52
C GLU A 49 17.46 -7.88 3.09
N LYS A 50 17.98 -8.57 4.10
CA LYS A 50 17.24 -9.65 4.77
C LYS A 50 16.04 -9.10 5.52
N SER A 51 14.90 -9.80 5.45
CA SER A 51 13.74 -9.47 6.28
C SER A 51 14.06 -9.69 7.76
N VAL A 52 13.81 -8.65 8.57
CA VAL A 52 13.93 -8.76 10.03
C VAL A 52 12.70 -9.40 10.67
N TRP A 53 11.62 -9.58 9.92
CA TRP A 53 10.35 -10.12 10.39
C TRP A 53 10.20 -11.62 10.12
N ASN A 54 10.94 -12.15 9.16
CA ASN A 54 10.91 -13.58 8.87
C ASN A 54 11.93 -14.32 9.75
N THR A 55 11.42 -15.02 10.76
CA THR A 55 12.24 -15.80 11.71
C THR A 55 12.94 -16.99 11.07
N HIS A 56 12.46 -17.47 9.94
CA HIS A 56 13.06 -18.59 9.19
C HIS A 56 14.17 -18.14 8.24
N GLY A 57 14.32 -16.83 8.01
CA GLY A 57 15.37 -16.26 7.17
C GLY A 57 15.21 -16.58 5.66
N THR A 58 13.99 -16.91 5.24
CA THR A 58 13.67 -17.28 3.85
C THR A 58 13.25 -16.10 2.99
N ASP A 59 13.09 -14.92 3.60
CA ASP A 59 12.62 -13.74 2.90
C ASP A 59 13.64 -12.61 2.94
N ASP A 60 13.65 -11.86 1.87
CA ASP A 60 14.35 -10.59 1.74
C ASP A 60 13.35 -9.43 1.59
N VAL A 61 13.85 -8.22 1.73
CA VAL A 61 13.07 -6.98 1.54
C VAL A 61 13.76 -6.14 0.48
N ILE A 62 12.99 -5.71 -0.52
CA ILE A 62 13.46 -4.76 -1.53
C ILE A 62 13.01 -3.36 -1.11
N THR A 63 13.90 -2.40 -1.10
CA THR A 63 13.61 -0.99 -0.80
C THR A 63 13.62 -0.17 -2.10
N PHE A 64 12.46 0.37 -2.48
CA PHE A 64 12.30 1.25 -3.63
C PHE A 64 12.23 2.71 -3.18
N PRO A 65 13.09 3.59 -3.72
CA PRO A 65 12.98 5.03 -3.52
C PRO A 65 11.86 5.59 -4.42
N ILE A 66 10.82 6.14 -3.82
CA ILE A 66 9.65 6.66 -4.54
C ILE A 66 9.54 8.17 -4.36
N LYS A 67 9.28 8.87 -5.47
CA LYS A 67 8.89 10.27 -5.48
C LYS A 67 7.44 10.37 -5.94
N ALA A 68 6.59 11.01 -5.14
CA ALA A 68 5.23 11.30 -5.55
C ALA A 68 5.24 12.26 -6.76
N LYS A 69 4.27 12.09 -7.64
CA LYS A 69 4.12 13.01 -8.79
C LYS A 69 3.88 14.43 -8.27
N GLU A 70 4.45 15.41 -8.95
CA GLU A 70 4.25 16.82 -8.59
C GLU A 70 2.75 17.17 -8.58
N GLY A 71 2.34 17.91 -7.57
CA GLY A 71 0.93 18.24 -7.33
C GLY A 71 0.08 17.12 -6.72
N SER A 72 0.67 15.96 -6.40
CA SER A 72 -0.06 14.90 -5.67
C SER A 72 -0.39 15.35 -4.26
N VAL A 73 -1.62 15.08 -3.84
CA VAL A 73 -2.02 15.19 -2.43
C VAL A 73 -1.31 14.10 -1.64
N VAL A 74 -0.63 14.48 -0.58
CA VAL A 74 0.03 13.51 0.32
C VAL A 74 -0.80 13.30 1.58
N LYS A 75 -0.53 12.21 2.26
CA LYS A 75 -1.25 11.78 3.46
C LYS A 75 -1.35 12.86 4.54
N ASP A 76 -0.29 13.65 4.72
CA ASP A 76 -0.24 14.71 5.73
C ASP A 76 -1.07 15.96 5.37
N ASP A 77 -1.47 16.10 4.09
CA ASP A 77 -2.28 17.22 3.59
C ASP A 77 -3.79 17.00 3.85
N LEU A 78 -4.19 15.78 4.20
CA LEU A 78 -5.59 15.44 4.44
C LEU A 78 -5.86 15.25 5.93
N SER A 79 -6.92 15.87 6.41
CA SER A 79 -7.55 15.46 7.67
C SER A 79 -8.35 14.17 7.48
N ALA A 80 -8.61 13.45 8.57
CA ALA A 80 -9.46 12.25 8.54
C ALA A 80 -10.85 12.56 7.95
N ILE A 81 -11.43 13.71 8.27
CA ILE A 81 -12.73 14.16 7.74
C ILE A 81 -12.68 14.41 6.23
N GLN A 82 -11.63 15.04 5.73
CA GLN A 82 -11.46 15.27 4.29
C GLN A 82 -11.37 13.94 3.55
N HIS A 83 -10.61 12.98 4.07
CA HIS A 83 -10.49 11.66 3.47
C HIS A 83 -11.82 10.88 3.53
N LEU A 84 -12.55 10.91 4.66
CA LEU A 84 -13.90 10.35 4.77
C LEU A 84 -14.88 10.96 3.75
N ASN A 85 -14.79 12.26 3.50
CA ASN A 85 -15.63 12.91 2.49
C ASN A 85 -15.32 12.43 1.05
N ILE A 86 -14.05 12.13 0.74
CA ILE A 86 -13.67 11.53 -0.55
C ILE A 86 -14.32 10.14 -0.69
N VAL A 87 -14.20 9.29 0.34
CA VAL A 87 -14.85 7.96 0.36
C VAL A 87 -16.35 8.08 0.19
N ARG A 88 -16.99 9.00 0.89
CA ARG A 88 -18.42 9.27 0.81
C ARG A 88 -18.84 9.76 -0.58
N MET A 89 -18.05 10.64 -1.18
CA MET A 89 -18.30 11.14 -2.54
C MET A 89 -18.26 9.97 -3.55
N LEU A 90 -17.24 9.13 -3.49
CA LEU A 90 -17.12 7.96 -4.37
C LEU A 90 -18.26 6.95 -4.14
N GLN A 91 -18.65 6.72 -2.90
CA GLN A 91 -19.78 5.84 -2.58
C GLN A 91 -21.08 6.35 -3.22
N LYS A 92 -21.35 7.66 -3.09
CA LYS A 92 -22.58 8.29 -3.61
C LYS A 92 -22.59 8.46 -5.12
N GLN A 93 -21.48 8.87 -5.72
CA GLN A 93 -21.45 9.30 -7.11
C GLN A 93 -21.00 8.21 -8.06
N TRP A 94 -20.35 7.18 -7.58
CA TRP A 94 -19.83 6.08 -8.40
C TRP A 94 -20.43 4.73 -8.02
N VAL A 95 -20.29 4.29 -6.76
CA VAL A 95 -20.67 2.94 -6.36
C VAL A 95 -22.18 2.75 -6.38
N ILE A 96 -22.95 3.64 -5.74
CA ILE A 96 -24.41 3.52 -5.67
C ILE A 96 -25.04 3.59 -7.05
N PRO A 97 -24.74 4.57 -7.91
CA PRO A 97 -25.30 4.64 -9.26
C PRO A 97 -24.89 3.46 -10.16
N GLY A 98 -23.68 2.93 -9.96
CA GLY A 98 -23.15 1.78 -10.71
C GLY A 98 -23.68 0.42 -10.26
N THR A 99 -24.48 0.37 -9.18
CA THR A 99 -25.04 -0.88 -8.67
C THR A 99 -26.19 -1.36 -9.55
N THR A 100 -26.04 -2.50 -10.20
CA THR A 100 -27.03 -3.08 -11.12
C THR A 100 -28.05 -3.99 -10.45
N SER A 101 -27.85 -4.35 -9.18
CA SER A 101 -28.74 -5.26 -8.47
C SER A 101 -30.03 -4.56 -8.02
N GLN A 102 -31.09 -4.70 -8.82
CA GLN A 102 -32.41 -4.13 -8.51
C GLN A 102 -33.08 -4.79 -7.29
N ASN A 103 -32.67 -5.99 -6.93
CA ASN A 103 -33.34 -6.79 -5.88
C ASN A 103 -32.75 -6.67 -4.48
N LYS A 104 -31.63 -5.95 -4.33
CA LYS A 104 -30.95 -5.79 -3.04
C LYS A 104 -30.84 -4.31 -2.68
N LYS A 105 -31.99 -3.71 -2.35
CA LYS A 105 -32.01 -2.34 -1.80
C LYS A 105 -31.02 -2.25 -0.62
N ASN A 106 -30.16 -1.27 -0.64
CA ASN A 106 -29.16 -0.94 0.40
C ASN A 106 -27.94 -1.87 0.50
N ILE A 107 -27.73 -2.80 -0.44
CA ILE A 107 -26.50 -3.57 -0.51
C ILE A 107 -25.68 -3.04 -1.68
N THR A 108 -24.57 -2.40 -1.40
CA THR A 108 -23.64 -1.85 -2.41
C THR A 108 -22.23 -2.37 -2.15
N ASN A 109 -21.39 -2.32 -3.17
CA ASN A 109 -19.96 -2.52 -3.00
C ASN A 109 -19.38 -1.46 -2.07
N ASN A 110 -18.25 -1.78 -1.45
CA ASN A 110 -17.54 -0.88 -0.56
C ASN A 110 -16.48 -0.07 -1.30
N VAL A 111 -16.36 1.21 -0.99
CA VAL A 111 -15.14 1.98 -1.26
C VAL A 111 -14.16 1.64 -0.16
N SER A 112 -13.35 0.60 -0.38
CA SER A 112 -12.39 0.14 0.63
C SER A 112 -11.27 1.16 0.80
N CYS A 113 -11.13 1.66 2.02
CA CYS A 113 -10.15 2.67 2.37
C CYS A 113 -9.80 2.58 3.86
N THR A 114 -8.54 2.83 4.20
CA THR A 114 -8.09 3.00 5.57
C THR A 114 -7.88 4.49 5.84
N ILE A 115 -8.65 5.02 6.76
CA ILE A 115 -8.56 6.42 7.20
C ILE A 115 -7.60 6.51 8.38
N ILE A 116 -6.55 7.29 8.23
CA ILE A 116 -5.61 7.59 9.32
C ILE A 116 -6.22 8.71 10.18
N VAL A 117 -6.35 8.48 11.47
CA VAL A 117 -6.99 9.41 12.41
C VAL A 117 -5.97 9.88 13.43
N LYS A 118 -5.74 11.19 13.51
CA LYS A 118 -4.92 11.80 14.56
C LYS A 118 -5.69 11.81 15.87
N LYS A 119 -4.97 11.81 16.98
CA LYS A 119 -5.57 11.73 18.32
C LYS A 119 -6.67 12.77 18.56
N GLU A 120 -6.46 13.99 18.09
CA GLU A 120 -7.39 15.11 18.23
C GLU A 120 -8.61 15.04 17.29
N GLU A 121 -8.58 14.21 16.26
CA GLU A 121 -9.64 14.09 15.25
C GLU A 121 -10.73 13.07 15.64
N TRP A 122 -10.46 12.17 16.58
CA TRP A 122 -11.35 11.03 16.88
C TRP A 122 -12.79 11.44 17.17
N HIS A 123 -13.00 12.47 17.98
CA HIS A 123 -14.34 12.93 18.32
C HIS A 123 -15.12 13.39 17.07
N GLN A 124 -14.46 14.14 16.18
CA GLN A 124 -15.08 14.63 14.96
C GLN A 124 -15.35 13.48 13.99
N VAL A 125 -14.42 12.51 13.88
CA VAL A 125 -14.55 11.31 13.02
C VAL A 125 -15.75 10.48 13.45
N ILE A 126 -15.92 10.22 14.75
CA ILE A 126 -17.06 9.46 15.28
C ILE A 126 -18.38 10.15 14.94
N SER A 127 -18.48 11.46 15.23
CA SER A 127 -19.68 12.25 14.92
C SER A 127 -19.99 12.24 13.43
N HIS A 128 -18.98 12.47 12.58
CA HIS A 128 -19.12 12.48 11.13
C HIS A 128 -19.61 11.14 10.58
N ILE A 129 -19.02 10.02 11.03
CA ILE A 129 -19.45 8.68 10.60
C ILE A 129 -20.89 8.40 11.06
N TYR A 130 -21.25 8.77 12.29
CA TYR A 130 -22.60 8.60 12.80
C TYR A 130 -23.64 9.40 11.99
N GLU A 131 -23.37 10.66 11.70
CA GLU A 131 -24.24 11.54 10.91
C GLU A 131 -24.44 11.01 9.48
N HIS A 132 -23.39 10.42 8.91
CA HIS A 132 -23.38 9.95 7.52
C HIS A 132 -23.43 8.43 7.38
N ARG A 133 -23.77 7.70 8.43
CA ARG A 133 -23.74 6.23 8.51
C ARG A 133 -24.47 5.50 7.37
N HIS A 134 -25.51 6.11 6.83
CA HIS A 134 -26.27 5.52 5.71
C HIS A 134 -25.58 5.69 4.35
N THR A 135 -24.46 6.36 4.30
CA THR A 135 -23.69 6.60 3.05
C THR A 135 -22.52 5.63 2.92
N TYR A 136 -21.92 5.25 4.03
CA TYR A 136 -20.78 4.34 4.04
C TYR A 136 -21.26 2.89 4.01
N ALA A 137 -20.67 2.05 3.13
CA ALA A 137 -20.82 0.61 3.23
C ALA A 137 -19.91 0.06 4.36
N ALA A 138 -18.64 0.47 4.37
CA ALA A 138 -17.70 0.22 5.46
C ALA A 138 -16.52 1.23 5.37
N VAL A 139 -15.84 1.44 6.49
CA VAL A 139 -14.58 2.18 6.58
C VAL A 139 -13.68 1.53 7.61
N SER A 140 -12.38 1.52 7.36
CA SER A 140 -11.37 1.13 8.34
C SER A 140 -10.71 2.38 8.90
N LEU A 141 -10.56 2.42 10.22
CA LEU A 141 -9.92 3.52 10.92
C LEU A 141 -8.63 3.02 11.55
N LEU A 142 -7.58 3.81 11.45
CA LEU A 142 -6.27 3.51 12.03
C LEU A 142 -5.73 4.75 12.74
N ASP A 143 -5.28 4.56 13.98
CA ASP A 143 -4.61 5.62 14.73
C ASP A 143 -3.32 6.06 14.01
N TYR A 144 -3.04 7.35 14.07
CA TYR A 144 -1.79 7.92 13.59
C TYR A 144 -0.68 7.71 14.61
N TYR A 145 0.19 6.75 14.37
CA TYR A 145 1.36 6.47 15.21
C TYR A 145 2.69 6.96 14.61
N GLY A 146 2.66 7.55 13.42
CA GLY A 146 3.87 7.88 12.65
C GLY A 146 4.39 6.69 11.84
N ASP A 147 5.34 6.95 10.93
CA ASP A 147 5.79 5.98 9.94
C ASP A 147 6.94 5.07 10.41
N LYS A 148 7.59 5.40 11.54
CA LYS A 148 8.82 4.75 11.99
C LYS A 148 8.61 3.85 13.21
N ILE A 149 7.44 3.25 13.33
CA ILE A 149 7.07 2.44 14.49
C ILE A 149 7.84 1.12 14.50
N TYR A 150 8.17 0.59 13.34
CA TYR A 150 8.87 -0.69 13.23
C TYR A 150 9.84 -0.73 12.05
N ALA A 151 10.87 -1.54 12.17
CA ALA A 151 11.88 -1.72 11.13
C ALA A 151 11.26 -2.26 9.84
N GLN A 152 11.79 -1.81 8.70
CA GLN A 152 11.35 -2.25 7.37
C GLN A 152 9.85 -2.04 7.10
N ALA A 153 9.26 -0.97 7.66
CA ALA A 153 7.87 -0.61 7.38
C ALA A 153 7.62 -0.55 5.86
N PRO A 154 6.46 -1.04 5.36
CA PRO A 154 6.14 -1.04 3.92
C PRO A 154 6.23 0.32 3.26
N PHE A 155 5.92 1.37 4.01
CA PHE A 155 6.08 2.76 3.60
C PHE A 155 6.79 3.54 4.71
N GLU A 156 7.78 4.32 4.34
CA GLU A 156 8.54 5.14 5.29
C GLU A 156 8.84 6.49 4.67
N LYS A 157 8.31 7.56 5.29
CA LYS A 157 8.55 8.94 4.87
C LYS A 157 10.01 9.32 5.11
N ILE A 158 10.60 9.99 4.14
CA ILE A 158 11.94 10.56 4.26
C ILE A 158 11.83 11.88 5.02
N THR A 159 12.52 11.96 6.18
CA THR A 159 12.44 13.11 7.09
C THR A 159 13.79 13.72 7.42
N SER A 160 14.88 13.05 7.07
CA SER A 160 16.25 13.50 7.38
C SER A 160 17.13 13.58 6.14
N ALA A 161 18.18 14.40 6.21
CA ALA A 161 19.19 14.49 5.15
C ALA A 161 19.89 13.15 4.89
N SER A 162 20.13 12.35 5.93
CA SER A 162 20.72 11.01 5.79
C SER A 162 19.83 10.06 4.99
N GLU A 163 18.53 10.07 5.27
CA GLU A 163 17.55 9.27 4.52
C GLU A 163 17.44 9.75 3.08
N PHE A 164 17.49 11.06 2.86
CA PHE A 164 17.48 11.61 1.50
C PHE A 164 18.74 11.24 0.72
N ASN A 165 19.91 11.22 1.35
CA ASN A 165 21.13 10.74 0.73
C ASN A 165 21.03 9.24 0.38
N LYS A 166 20.43 8.41 1.27
CA LYS A 166 20.13 7.01 0.97
C LYS A 166 19.19 6.90 -0.24
N TYR A 167 18.16 7.73 -0.29
CA TYR A 167 17.21 7.79 -1.41
C TYR A 167 17.93 8.08 -2.73
N CYS A 168 18.77 9.11 -2.78
CA CYS A 168 19.55 9.45 -3.96
C CYS A 168 20.50 8.31 -4.35
N SER A 169 21.22 7.74 -3.39
CA SER A 169 22.13 6.62 -3.64
C SER A 169 21.43 5.40 -4.23
N LEU A 170 20.21 5.09 -3.80
CA LEU A 170 19.44 3.99 -4.37
C LEU A 170 19.03 4.27 -5.83
N LEU A 171 18.70 5.52 -6.17
CA LEU A 171 18.37 5.93 -7.53
C LEU A 171 19.59 5.93 -8.44
N ASP A 172 20.71 6.53 -7.99
CA ASP A 172 21.92 6.71 -8.80
C ASP A 172 22.56 5.34 -9.16
N ASN A 173 22.39 4.36 -8.29
CA ASN A 173 22.94 3.01 -8.51
C ASN A 173 21.92 2.03 -9.12
N TYR A 174 20.68 2.45 -9.34
CA TYR A 174 19.65 1.59 -9.93
C TYR A 174 20.03 1.19 -11.36
N LYS A 175 19.89 -0.09 -11.63
CA LYS A 175 20.05 -0.66 -12.97
C LYS A 175 18.72 -1.19 -13.45
N GLU A 176 18.30 -0.73 -14.62
CA GLU A 176 17.09 -1.25 -15.25
C GLU A 176 17.23 -2.75 -15.53
N VAL A 177 16.17 -3.49 -15.23
CA VAL A 177 16.15 -4.95 -15.39
C VAL A 177 15.25 -5.32 -16.55
N ASP A 178 15.84 -5.91 -17.58
CA ASP A 178 15.11 -6.42 -18.74
C ASP A 178 14.60 -7.84 -18.48
N TYR A 179 13.40 -7.94 -17.93
CA TYR A 179 12.77 -9.22 -17.61
C TYR A 179 12.44 -10.07 -18.83
N SER A 180 12.49 -9.53 -20.07
CA SER A 180 12.32 -10.34 -21.27
C SER A 180 13.46 -11.37 -21.45
N LYS A 181 14.58 -11.17 -20.76
CA LYS A 181 15.72 -12.07 -20.72
C LYS A 181 15.64 -13.15 -19.63
N LEU A 182 14.64 -13.05 -18.76
CA LEU A 182 14.38 -14.08 -17.76
C LEU A 182 13.70 -15.26 -18.45
N TYR A 183 14.39 -16.38 -18.50
CA TYR A 183 13.83 -17.60 -19.05
C TYR A 183 13.39 -18.51 -17.91
N GLU A 184 12.10 -18.63 -17.73
CA GLU A 184 11.51 -19.53 -16.74
C GLU A 184 11.45 -20.94 -17.33
N VAL A 185 12.36 -21.80 -16.89
CA VAL A 185 12.50 -23.19 -17.41
C VAL A 185 11.40 -24.10 -16.86
N LYS A 186 10.85 -23.78 -15.68
CA LYS A 186 9.86 -24.60 -14.98
C LYS A 186 9.04 -23.73 -14.09
N ASP A 187 7.73 -23.85 -14.21
CA ASP A 187 6.82 -23.23 -13.26
C ASP A 187 7.05 -23.83 -11.86
N LYS A 188 7.63 -23.02 -10.98
CA LYS A 188 7.88 -23.35 -9.58
C LYS A 188 6.82 -22.75 -8.66
N THR A 189 5.77 -22.18 -9.22
CA THR A 189 4.68 -21.61 -8.44
C THR A 189 4.04 -22.70 -7.60
N THR A 190 4.37 -22.76 -6.36
CA THR A 190 3.61 -23.53 -5.39
C THR A 190 2.42 -22.68 -4.98
N HIS A 191 1.23 -23.10 -5.34
CA HIS A 191 0.02 -22.60 -4.69
C HIS A 191 0.05 -23.05 -3.22
N ASN A 192 0.94 -22.47 -2.45
CA ASN A 192 0.76 -22.49 -1.02
C ASN A 192 -0.56 -21.78 -0.79
N ALA A 193 -1.51 -22.49 -0.21
CA ALA A 193 -2.78 -21.95 0.23
C ALA A 193 -2.56 -20.93 1.37
N GLU A 194 -1.67 -19.96 1.16
CA GLU A 194 -1.62 -18.76 1.97
C GLU A 194 -2.82 -17.91 1.54
N VAL A 195 -3.84 -18.08 2.32
CA VAL A 195 -5.03 -17.28 2.32
C VAL A 195 -4.66 -15.81 2.27
N ALA A 196 -5.39 -15.04 1.49
CA ALA A 196 -5.18 -13.67 1.00
C ALA A 196 -4.82 -12.56 2.03
N CYS A 197 -4.28 -12.87 3.17
CA CYS A 197 -3.77 -11.97 4.19
C CYS A 197 -2.49 -12.55 4.80
N GLY A 198 -1.46 -12.66 4.00
CA GLY A 198 -0.11 -12.94 4.51
C GLY A 198 0.39 -11.76 5.31
N ASN A 199 0.12 -11.72 6.55
CA ASN A 199 0.76 -11.06 7.70
C ASN A 199 -0.13 -11.24 8.94
N GLY A 200 -0.39 -12.49 9.27
CA GLY A 200 -0.70 -12.85 10.66
C GLY A 200 -2.13 -12.66 11.12
N SER A 201 -3.15 -12.55 10.25
CA SER A 201 -4.51 -12.40 10.76
C SER A 201 -5.65 -12.94 9.92
N CYS A 202 -5.47 -13.89 9.04
CA CYS A 202 -6.57 -14.69 8.51
C CYS A 202 -6.09 -16.08 8.12
N LEU A 203 -5.93 -16.95 9.08
CA LEU A 203 -5.96 -18.38 8.85
C LEU A 203 -7.43 -18.78 8.75
N VAL A 204 -7.92 -19.01 7.53
CA VAL A 204 -9.14 -19.79 7.35
C VAL A 204 -8.68 -21.24 7.26
N ALA A 205 -9.06 -22.03 8.27
CA ALA A 205 -8.87 -23.46 8.30
C ALA A 205 -9.72 -24.17 7.21
#